data_15b61d130bead322b015c2f163ad6e6b
#
_entry.id   15b61d130bead322b015c2f163ad6e6b
#
_cell.length_a   1.000
_cell.length_b   1.000
_cell.length_c   1.000
_cell.angle_alpha   90.00
_cell.angle_beta   90.00
_cell.angle_gamma   90.00
#
_symmetry.space_group_name_H-M   'P 1'
#
loop_
_entity.id
_entity.type
_entity.pdbx_description
1 polymer ?
#
loop_
_entity_poly.entity_id
_entity_poly.type
_entity_poly.pdbx_seq_one_letter_code
_entity_poly.pdbx_strand_id
1 'polypeptide(L)'
;MKPDCLSSMVERHLESYFQAHGEVLPPAGLYDRVLQEVERPLIIQTLYAVNGNQIKAAEVLGINRNTLRKKIKTLQIDLKNILKQ
;
A
#
# COMPACT_ATOMS: atom_id res chain seq x y z
N MET A 1 -4.51 -21.17 3.17
CA MET A 1 -4.80 -19.76 3.35
C MET A 1 -6.28 -19.48 3.20
N LYS A 2 -6.76 -18.46 3.87
CA LYS A 2 -8.18 -18.15 3.85
C LYS A 2 -8.63 -17.66 2.47
N PRO A 3 -9.91 -17.93 2.12
CA PRO A 3 -10.42 -17.47 0.82
C PRO A 3 -10.29 -15.98 0.60
N ASP A 4 -10.26 -15.21 1.70
CA ASP A 4 -10.18 -13.75 1.63
C ASP A 4 -8.76 -13.24 1.78
N CYS A 5 -7.79 -14.01 1.28
CA CYS A 5 -6.41 -13.54 1.30
C CYS A 5 -6.25 -12.32 0.39
N LEU A 6 -5.20 -11.55 0.65
CA LEU A 6 -4.96 -10.31 -0.07
C LEU A 6 -4.92 -10.51 -1.59
N SER A 7 -4.25 -11.56 -2.05
CA SER A 7 -4.13 -11.78 -3.48
C SER A 7 -5.49 -12.00 -4.15
N SER A 8 -6.38 -12.72 -3.49
CA SER A 8 -7.73 -12.94 -4.02
C SER A 8 -8.53 -11.63 -4.09
N MET A 9 -8.38 -10.81 -3.06
CA MET A 9 -9.07 -9.52 -3.05
C MET A 9 -8.55 -8.59 -4.16
N VAL A 10 -7.24 -8.56 -4.35
CA VAL A 10 -6.63 -7.76 -5.40
C VAL A 10 -7.06 -8.27 -6.77
N GLU A 11 -7.08 -9.59 -6.96
CA GLU A 11 -7.48 -10.18 -8.23
C GLU A 11 -8.91 -9.78 -8.60
N ARG A 12 -9.84 -9.87 -7.64
CA ARG A 12 -11.23 -9.50 -7.88
C ARG A 12 -11.36 -8.03 -8.20
N HIS A 13 -10.62 -7.19 -7.48
CA HIS A 13 -10.65 -5.77 -7.73
C HIS A 13 -10.12 -5.42 -9.12
N LEU A 14 -9.04 -6.06 -9.51
CA LEU A 14 -8.45 -5.84 -10.84
C LEU A 14 -9.35 -6.34 -11.95
N GLU A 15 -10.02 -7.47 -11.73
CA GLU A 15 -11.02 -7.97 -12.68
C GLU A 15 -12.09 -6.92 -12.95
N SER A 16 -12.64 -6.35 -11.88
CA SER A 16 -13.66 -5.31 -12.00
C SER A 16 -13.10 -4.08 -12.71
N TYR A 17 -11.87 -3.72 -12.40
CA TYR A 17 -11.22 -2.56 -13.00
C TYR A 17 -11.09 -2.72 -14.52
N PHE A 18 -10.61 -3.89 -14.96
CA PHE A 18 -10.45 -4.15 -16.39
C PHE A 18 -11.79 -4.25 -17.10
N GLN A 19 -12.78 -4.86 -16.46
CA GLN A 19 -14.11 -4.95 -17.03
C GLN A 19 -14.75 -3.57 -17.22
N ALA A 20 -14.49 -2.65 -16.28
CA ALA A 20 -15.01 -1.29 -16.37
C ALA A 20 -14.41 -0.53 -17.54
N HIS A 21 -13.19 -0.87 -17.96
CA HIS A 21 -12.58 -0.25 -19.13
C HIS A 21 -13.12 -0.83 -20.44
N GLY A 22 -13.75 -2.01 -20.40
CA GLY A 22 -14.28 -2.67 -21.59
C GLY A 22 -13.14 -3.06 -22.53
N GLU A 23 -13.25 -2.63 -23.78
CA GLU A 23 -12.23 -2.94 -24.78
C GLU A 23 -11.09 -1.94 -24.78
N VAL A 24 -11.22 -0.85 -24.05
CA VAL A 24 -10.18 0.17 -23.96
C VAL A 24 -9.23 -0.20 -22.82
N LEU A 25 -7.95 -0.36 -23.14
CA LEU A 25 -6.98 -0.71 -22.15
C LEU A 25 -6.70 0.46 -21.20
N PRO A 26 -6.34 0.18 -19.93
CA PRO A 26 -5.96 1.23 -19.00
C PRO A 26 -4.74 2.01 -19.52
N PRO A 27 -4.57 3.25 -19.08
CA PRO A 27 -3.39 4.03 -19.45
C PRO A 27 -2.10 3.35 -18.98
N ALA A 28 -0.99 3.71 -19.63
CA ALA A 28 0.32 3.22 -19.25
C ALA A 28 0.64 3.60 -17.80
N GLY A 29 1.49 2.80 -17.16
CA GLY A 29 1.88 3.05 -15.77
C GLY A 29 1.02 2.33 -14.76
N LEU A 30 0.20 1.39 -15.20
CA LEU A 30 -0.69 0.65 -14.31
C LEU A 30 0.08 -0.09 -13.21
N TYR A 31 1.24 -0.64 -13.54
CA TYR A 31 2.03 -1.38 -12.56
C TYR A 31 2.35 -0.51 -11.34
N ASP A 32 2.90 0.68 -11.57
CA ASP A 32 3.26 1.58 -10.47
C ASP A 32 2.04 2.05 -9.70
N ARG A 33 0.94 2.33 -10.40
CA ARG A 33 -0.28 2.77 -9.71
C ARG A 33 -0.84 1.71 -8.79
N VAL A 34 -0.86 0.47 -9.25
CA VAL A 34 -1.36 -0.63 -8.42
C VAL A 34 -0.46 -0.86 -7.22
N LEU A 35 0.87 -0.83 -7.43
CA LEU A 35 1.81 -1.00 -6.33
C LEU A 35 1.63 0.08 -5.26
N GLN A 36 1.46 1.33 -5.68
CA GLN A 36 1.26 2.43 -4.73
C GLN A 36 -0.04 2.27 -3.95
N GLU A 37 -1.07 1.78 -4.59
CA GLU A 37 -2.36 1.57 -3.93
C GLU A 37 -2.29 0.49 -2.85
N VAL A 38 -1.40 -0.48 -3.00
CA VAL A 38 -1.18 -1.52 -1.99
C VAL A 38 -0.18 -1.05 -0.95
N GLU A 39 0.88 -0.38 -1.37
CA GLU A 39 1.92 0.10 -0.45
C GLU A 39 1.37 1.08 0.59
N ARG A 40 0.53 2.00 0.15
CA ARG A 40 0.04 3.04 1.05
C ARG A 40 -0.71 2.46 2.26
N PRO A 41 -1.75 1.65 2.07
CA PRO A 41 -2.43 1.08 3.25
C PRO A 41 -1.54 0.12 4.04
N LEU A 42 -0.63 -0.59 3.37
CA LEU A 42 0.28 -1.48 4.07
C LEU A 42 1.18 -0.71 5.03
N ILE A 43 1.77 0.38 4.56
CA ILE A 43 2.65 1.20 5.41
C ILE A 43 1.85 1.87 6.52
N ILE A 44 0.67 2.40 6.19
CA ILE A 44 -0.18 3.06 7.19
C ILE A 44 -0.56 2.10 8.31
N GLN A 45 -1.03 0.92 7.97
CA GLN A 45 -1.43 -0.06 8.98
C GLN A 45 -0.24 -0.54 9.82
N THR A 46 0.92 -0.68 9.19
CA THR A 46 2.13 -1.06 9.92
C THR A 46 2.52 0.03 10.91
N LEU A 47 2.45 1.30 10.49
CA LEU A 47 2.76 2.42 11.37
C LEU A 47 1.79 2.49 12.55
N TYR A 48 0.51 2.24 12.32
CA TYR A 48 -0.45 2.17 13.41
C TYR A 48 -0.07 1.07 14.40
N ALA A 49 0.29 -0.10 13.88
CA ALA A 49 0.61 -1.25 14.72
C ALA A 49 1.83 -1.00 15.62
N VAL A 50 2.75 -0.15 15.17
CA VAL A 50 3.98 0.16 15.94
C VAL A 50 3.94 1.57 16.53
N ASN A 51 2.77 2.20 16.59
CA ASN A 51 2.55 3.52 17.19
C ASN A 51 3.46 4.59 16.57
N GLY A 52 3.64 4.53 15.27
CA GLY A 52 4.43 5.52 14.55
C GLY A 52 5.94 5.34 14.63
N ASN A 53 6.41 4.26 15.26
CA ASN A 53 7.85 4.00 15.37
C ASN A 53 8.39 3.52 14.02
N GLN A 54 9.06 4.40 13.29
CA GLN A 54 9.50 4.10 11.93
C GLN A 54 10.59 3.02 11.88
N ILE A 55 11.43 2.94 12.91
CA ILE A 55 12.45 1.90 12.96
C ILE A 55 11.78 0.54 13.04
N LYS A 56 10.81 0.39 13.93
CA LYS A 56 10.07 -0.87 14.05
C LYS A 56 9.23 -1.17 12.81
N ALA A 57 8.62 -0.14 12.22
CA ALA A 57 7.85 -0.33 11.00
C ALA A 57 8.73 -0.88 9.87
N ALA A 58 9.92 -0.32 9.71
CA ALA A 58 10.84 -0.80 8.69
C ALA A 58 11.23 -2.26 8.93
N GLU A 59 11.44 -2.63 10.19
CA GLU A 59 11.74 -4.02 10.54
C GLU A 59 10.60 -4.95 10.18
N VAL A 60 9.38 -4.57 10.56
CA VAL A 60 8.19 -5.39 10.27
C VAL A 60 8.01 -5.56 8.76
N LEU A 61 8.21 -4.46 8.01
CA LEU A 61 8.04 -4.48 6.57
C LEU A 61 9.21 -5.15 5.85
N GLY A 62 10.34 -5.29 6.52
CA GLY A 62 11.53 -5.88 5.90
C GLY A 62 12.20 -4.97 4.89
N ILE A 63 12.11 -3.66 5.09
CA ILE A 63 12.74 -2.70 4.20
C ILE A 63 13.69 -1.78 4.97
N ASN A 64 14.57 -1.12 4.24
CA ASN A 64 15.50 -0.17 4.83
C ASN A 64 14.73 1.04 5.37
N ARG A 65 15.19 1.56 6.53
CA ARG A 65 14.55 2.70 7.17
C ARG A 65 14.50 3.92 6.25
N ASN A 66 15.58 4.17 5.51
CA ASN A 66 15.60 5.30 4.57
C ASN A 66 14.59 5.11 3.43
N THR A 67 14.44 3.87 2.98
CA THR A 67 13.45 3.54 1.97
C THR A 67 12.04 3.81 2.49
N LEU A 68 11.77 3.42 3.73
CA LEU A 68 10.47 3.68 4.35
C LEU A 68 10.19 5.18 4.44
N ARG A 69 11.18 5.96 4.87
CA ARG A 69 11.01 7.41 4.98
C ARG A 69 10.69 8.04 3.64
N LYS A 70 11.37 7.60 2.58
CA LYS A 70 11.10 8.10 1.24
C LYS A 70 9.69 7.76 0.79
N LYS A 71 9.23 6.54 1.10
CA LYS A 71 7.89 6.12 0.71
C LYS A 71 6.81 6.88 1.48
N ILE A 72 7.04 7.14 2.76
CA ILE A 72 6.11 7.95 3.55
C ILE A 72 5.93 9.33 2.90
N LYS A 73 7.03 9.91 2.47
CA LYS A 73 6.99 11.23 1.83
C LYS A 73 6.33 11.16 0.45
N THR A 74 6.75 10.22 -0.38
CA THR A 74 6.25 10.08 -1.74
C THR A 74 4.76 9.73 -1.77
N LEU A 75 4.33 8.88 -0.86
CA LEU A 75 2.93 8.45 -0.77
C LEU A 75 2.08 9.44 0.03
N GLN A 76 2.68 10.50 0.53
CA GLN A 76 2.00 11.55 1.28
C GLN A 76 1.21 11.00 2.47
N ILE A 77 1.87 10.16 3.24
CA ILE A 77 1.26 9.57 4.42
C ILE A 77 1.30 10.59 5.57
N ASP A 78 0.16 10.80 6.20
CA ASP A 78 0.03 11.76 7.29
C ASP A 78 0.41 11.12 8.62
N LEU A 79 1.66 11.37 9.03
CA LEU A 79 2.16 10.83 10.29
C LEU A 79 1.46 11.43 11.52
N LYS A 80 0.93 12.64 11.39
CA LYS A 80 0.28 13.28 12.52
C LYS A 80 -0.95 12.51 12.98
N ASN A 81 -1.73 12.01 12.05
CA ASN A 81 -2.90 11.20 12.40
C ASN A 81 -2.49 9.90 13.09
N ILE A 82 -1.39 9.32 12.64
CA ILE A 82 -0.91 8.06 13.21
C ILE A 82 -0.36 8.28 14.62
N LEU A 83 0.38 9.37 14.82
CA LEU A 83 0.97 9.66 16.13
C LEU A 83 -0.02 10.14 17.17
N LYS A 84 -1.23 10.54 16.76
CA LYS A 84 -2.26 11.04 17.67
C LYS A 84 -3.02 9.94 18.40
N GLN A 85 -2.74 8.71 18.15
CA GLN A 85 -3.44 7.61 18.79
C GLN A 85 -3.11 7.42 20.25
#